data_51a17100c5f0cbc90cc59d56b6a47114
#
_entry.id   51a17100c5f0cbc90cc59d56b6a47114
#
_cell.length_a   1.000
_cell.length_b   1.000
_cell.length_c   1.000
_cell.angle_alpha   90.00
_cell.angle_beta   90.00
_cell.angle_gamma   90.00
#
_symmetry.space_group_name_H-M   'P 1'
#
loop_
_entity.id
_entity.type
_entity.pdbx_description
1 polymer ?
#
loop_
_entity_poly.entity_id
_entity_poly.type
_entity_poly.pdbx_seq_one_letter_code
_entity_poly.pdbx_strand_id
1 'polypeptide(L)'
;SRTFFPKGNMCKIYTSDKKVPKIGKSYCSDLVEIIYAALVSRFSKSLPPLGNVYLDKSLKNYFVPFALRSASKSMRTLTRGSRIDLPSGDCVILFLWWKNNGQERIDIDLSALLLDDKWDLVEQVAFYDLRGDNHMVVHSGDITSAPNGACEFIDVDLNKKHRSARYLVMVLNSYTGTPYCNLPECFAGWMMRTGQKSGEVFEAKTVQNKVDLTSDSIGSVPLVLDLQERKVIWMDIPTEKNTLYSSAKSIKTFAKAIAELNRPNLY
;
A
#
# COMPACT_ATOMS: atom_id res chain seq x y z
N SER A 1 6.00 20.16 -3.43
CA SER A 1 6.18 19.74 -2.02
C SER A 1 7.24 18.66 -1.91
N ARG A 2 7.86 18.54 -0.76
CA ARG A 2 8.80 17.47 -0.43
C ARG A 2 8.30 16.77 0.82
N THR A 3 8.35 15.44 0.82
CA THR A 3 7.88 14.62 1.93
C THR A 3 9.08 14.04 2.67
N PHE A 4 9.05 14.12 3.98
CA PHE A 4 10.07 13.63 4.89
C PHE A 4 9.46 12.67 5.89
N PHE A 5 10.24 11.66 6.29
CA PHE A 5 9.88 10.73 7.35
C PHE A 5 10.87 10.93 8.52
N PRO A 6 10.56 11.84 9.47
CA PRO A 6 11.48 12.19 10.55
C PRO A 6 11.92 10.96 11.34
N LYS A 7 13.23 10.81 11.56
CA LYS A 7 13.84 9.68 12.29
C LYS A 7 13.45 8.30 11.75
N GLY A 8 13.06 8.20 10.47
CA GLY A 8 12.58 6.95 9.88
C GLY A 8 11.25 6.46 10.43
N ASN A 9 10.53 7.28 11.18
CA ASN A 9 9.20 6.94 11.68
C ASN A 9 8.18 7.19 10.58
N MET A 10 7.58 6.13 10.06
CA MET A 10 6.61 6.19 8.97
C MET A 10 5.27 6.80 9.39
N CYS A 11 4.96 6.81 10.69
CA CYS A 11 3.78 7.48 11.22
C CYS A 11 3.95 9.01 11.29
N LYS A 12 5.20 9.50 11.22
CA LYS A 12 5.51 10.94 11.28
C LYS A 12 5.89 11.46 9.92
N ILE A 13 4.90 11.77 9.10
CA ILE A 13 5.14 12.35 7.79
C ILE A 13 5.08 13.87 7.89
N TYR A 14 6.12 14.51 7.37
CA TYR A 14 6.20 15.95 7.25
C TYR A 14 6.33 16.34 5.80
N THR A 15 5.43 17.22 5.34
CA THR A 15 5.49 17.79 3.99
C THR A 15 5.90 19.26 4.06
N SER A 16 6.78 19.68 3.18
CA SER A 16 7.24 21.06 3.09
C SER A 16 7.15 21.58 1.65
N ASP A 17 6.50 22.71 1.49
CA ASP A 17 6.45 23.45 0.23
C ASP A 17 7.53 24.53 0.14
N LYS A 18 8.45 24.58 1.12
CA LYS A 18 9.54 25.53 1.13
C LYS A 18 10.37 25.40 -0.15
N LYS A 19 10.42 26.46 -0.93
CA LYS A 19 11.30 26.53 -2.10
C LYS A 19 12.75 26.56 -1.62
N VAL A 20 13.58 25.66 -2.14
CA VAL A 20 15.03 25.69 -1.95
C VAL A 20 15.71 26.08 -3.24
N PRO A 21 16.88 26.73 -3.17
CA PRO A 21 17.66 27.01 -4.37
C PRO A 21 17.90 25.74 -5.18
N LYS A 22 17.81 25.83 -6.49
CA LYS A 22 18.15 24.71 -7.37
C LYS A 22 19.66 24.54 -7.39
N ILE A 23 20.13 23.34 -7.21
CA ILE A 23 21.51 22.97 -7.46
C ILE A 23 21.72 22.94 -8.98
N GLY A 24 22.82 23.48 -9.46
CA GLY A 24 23.16 23.48 -10.88
C GLY A 24 23.24 22.05 -11.43
N LYS A 25 22.73 21.86 -12.67
CA LYS A 25 22.70 20.53 -13.28
C LYS A 25 24.12 19.93 -13.44
N SER A 26 25.13 20.72 -13.75
CA SER A 26 26.51 20.25 -13.86
C SER A 26 27.00 19.64 -12.56
N TYR A 27 26.83 20.32 -11.42
CA TYR A 27 27.20 19.78 -10.11
C TYR A 27 26.50 18.45 -9.79
N CYS A 28 25.22 18.36 -10.17
CA CYS A 28 24.48 17.10 -9.97
C CYS A 28 25.05 15.98 -10.85
N SER A 29 25.39 16.27 -12.12
CA SER A 29 25.99 15.29 -13.03
C SER A 29 27.36 14.83 -12.52
N ASP A 30 28.23 15.78 -12.16
CA ASP A 30 29.57 15.46 -11.65
C ASP A 30 29.49 14.59 -10.38
N LEU A 31 28.56 14.91 -9.49
CA LEU A 31 28.35 14.14 -8.27
C LEU A 31 27.86 12.71 -8.55
N VAL A 32 26.92 12.56 -9.50
CA VAL A 32 26.41 11.25 -9.93
C VAL A 32 27.54 10.42 -10.54
N GLU A 33 28.39 11.01 -11.40
CA GLU A 33 29.53 10.31 -11.99
C GLU A 33 30.54 9.84 -10.94
N ILE A 34 30.87 10.69 -9.98
CA ILE A 34 31.80 10.34 -8.88
C ILE A 34 31.21 9.18 -8.05
N ILE A 35 29.94 9.27 -7.67
CA ILE A 35 29.28 8.21 -6.89
C ILE A 35 29.21 6.92 -7.70
N TYR A 36 28.85 6.99 -8.97
CA TYR A 36 28.78 5.83 -9.85
C TYR A 36 30.15 5.14 -9.98
N ALA A 37 31.20 5.91 -10.26
CA ALA A 37 32.56 5.38 -10.37
C ALA A 37 33.01 4.71 -9.06
N ALA A 38 32.71 5.31 -7.91
CA ALA A 38 33.01 4.75 -6.60
C ALA A 38 32.30 3.42 -6.34
N LEU A 39 31.00 3.35 -6.68
CA LEU A 39 30.20 2.12 -6.54
C LEU A 39 30.70 1.01 -7.46
N VAL A 40 30.96 1.30 -8.74
CA VAL A 40 31.52 0.34 -9.70
C VAL A 40 32.87 -0.19 -9.22
N SER A 41 33.78 0.69 -8.77
CA SER A 41 35.09 0.29 -8.22
C SER A 41 34.93 -0.60 -6.99
N ARG A 42 33.98 -0.31 -6.12
CA ARG A 42 33.70 -1.13 -4.92
C ARG A 42 33.16 -2.51 -5.29
N PHE A 43 32.17 -2.56 -6.17
CA PHE A 43 31.55 -3.82 -6.56
C PHE A 43 32.51 -4.71 -7.36
N SER A 44 33.30 -4.15 -8.27
CA SER A 44 34.29 -4.90 -9.04
C SER A 44 35.36 -5.56 -8.18
N LYS A 45 35.65 -5.01 -6.99
CA LYS A 45 36.57 -5.58 -6.03
C LYS A 45 35.98 -6.62 -5.10
N SER A 46 34.65 -6.53 -4.86
CA SER A 46 33.97 -7.37 -3.87
C SER A 46 33.20 -8.53 -4.48
N LEU A 47 32.90 -8.49 -5.77
CA LEU A 47 32.14 -9.52 -6.46
C LEU A 47 33.02 -10.27 -7.48
N PRO A 48 32.93 -11.61 -7.56
CA PRO A 48 33.56 -12.35 -8.64
C PRO A 48 32.89 -12.01 -9.98
N PRO A 49 33.57 -12.23 -11.12
CA PRO A 49 32.94 -12.13 -12.43
C PRO A 49 31.74 -13.08 -12.52
N LEU A 50 30.57 -12.53 -12.81
CA LEU A 50 29.32 -13.29 -12.85
C LEU A 50 29.06 -13.99 -14.21
N GLY A 51 29.91 -13.73 -15.21
CA GLY A 51 29.71 -14.26 -16.58
C GLY A 51 28.46 -13.67 -17.23
N ASN A 52 27.70 -14.52 -17.96
CA ASN A 52 26.45 -14.10 -18.56
C ASN A 52 25.32 -14.08 -17.53
N VAL A 53 24.71 -12.93 -17.34
CA VAL A 53 23.64 -12.72 -16.37
C VAL A 53 22.35 -12.40 -17.10
N TYR A 54 21.28 -13.12 -16.78
CA TYR A 54 19.93 -12.77 -17.18
C TYR A 54 19.29 -11.89 -16.10
N LEU A 55 18.81 -10.72 -16.49
CA LEU A 55 18.04 -9.82 -15.64
C LEU A 55 16.59 -9.81 -16.09
N ASP A 56 15.69 -10.29 -15.24
CA ASP A 56 14.25 -10.25 -15.52
C ASP A 56 13.77 -8.79 -15.52
N LYS A 57 13.06 -8.40 -16.58
CA LYS A 57 12.54 -7.03 -16.73
C LYS A 57 11.54 -6.64 -15.63
N SER A 58 10.88 -7.61 -15.01
CA SER A 58 9.96 -7.36 -13.87
C SER A 58 10.66 -6.75 -12.67
N LEU A 59 12.00 -6.91 -12.54
CA LEU A 59 12.80 -6.28 -11.47
C LEU A 59 12.71 -4.75 -11.48
N LYS A 60 12.31 -4.13 -12.59
CA LYS A 60 12.00 -2.68 -12.66
C LYS A 60 10.85 -2.27 -11.74
N ASN A 61 9.96 -3.19 -11.40
CA ASN A 61 8.81 -2.95 -10.54
C ASN A 61 9.14 -3.03 -9.05
N TYR A 62 10.33 -3.49 -8.69
CA TYR A 62 10.77 -3.66 -7.30
C TYR A 62 11.88 -2.68 -6.96
N PHE A 63 11.69 -1.93 -5.89
CA PHE A 63 12.71 -1.00 -5.42
C PHE A 63 13.77 -1.67 -4.57
N VAL A 64 14.99 -1.11 -4.60
CA VAL A 64 16.08 -1.55 -3.72
C VAL A 64 15.70 -1.30 -2.26
N PRO A 65 15.76 -2.31 -1.37
CA PRO A 65 15.35 -2.18 0.03
C PRO A 65 16.43 -1.52 0.88
N PHE A 66 16.57 -0.22 0.81
CA PHE A 66 17.53 0.53 1.65
C PHE A 66 17.15 0.58 3.14
N ALA A 67 15.88 0.37 3.47
CA ALA A 67 15.38 0.33 4.84
C ALA A 67 14.46 -0.88 5.00
N LEU A 68 14.91 -1.86 5.75
CA LEU A 68 14.18 -3.12 6.00
C LEU A 68 13.12 -3.02 7.11
N ARG A 69 12.84 -1.81 7.62
CA ARG A 69 11.80 -1.63 8.63
C ARG A 69 10.43 -1.69 7.97
N SER A 70 9.81 -2.84 8.06
CA SER A 70 8.40 -3.04 7.76
C SER A 70 7.57 -2.74 9.00
N ALA A 71 6.38 -2.17 8.82
CA ALA A 71 5.39 -2.01 9.89
C ALA A 71 4.60 -3.31 10.13
N SER A 72 4.80 -4.31 9.29
CA SER A 72 4.04 -5.54 9.25
C SER A 72 4.88 -6.71 8.75
N LYS A 73 4.35 -7.94 8.90
CA LYS A 73 4.94 -9.15 8.32
C LYS A 73 4.18 -9.50 7.04
N SER A 74 4.86 -9.58 5.92
CA SER A 74 4.29 -9.92 4.62
C SER A 74 4.74 -11.30 4.17
N MET A 75 3.92 -11.98 3.36
CA MET A 75 4.29 -13.23 2.67
C MET A 75 5.49 -13.03 1.73
N ARG A 76 5.70 -11.81 1.25
CA ARG A 76 6.84 -11.41 0.42
C ARG A 76 7.47 -10.16 1.02
N THR A 77 8.78 -10.12 1.09
CA THR A 77 9.48 -8.89 1.49
C THR A 77 9.43 -7.89 0.34
N LEU A 78 8.52 -6.96 0.45
CA LEU A 78 8.32 -5.90 -0.53
C LEU A 78 8.76 -4.55 0.06
N THR A 79 9.49 -3.79 -0.73
CA THR A 79 9.85 -2.42 -0.35
C THR A 79 8.67 -1.49 -0.65
N ARG A 80 8.40 -0.55 0.26
CA ARG A 80 7.37 0.48 0.05
C ARG A 80 7.57 1.21 -1.26
N GLY A 81 6.48 1.37 -2.03
CA GLY A 81 6.47 1.95 -3.36
C GLY A 81 6.72 0.95 -4.48
N SER A 82 7.08 -0.31 -4.18
CA SER A 82 7.17 -1.36 -5.22
C SER A 82 5.83 -1.54 -5.92
N ARG A 83 5.90 -1.77 -7.23
CA ARG A 83 4.74 -1.91 -8.11
C ARG A 83 4.64 -3.36 -8.57
N ILE A 84 3.52 -3.99 -8.31
CA ILE A 84 3.26 -5.39 -8.65
C ILE A 84 2.19 -5.42 -9.71
N ASP A 85 2.46 -6.09 -10.83
CA ASP A 85 1.46 -6.27 -11.88
C ASP A 85 0.30 -7.15 -11.35
N LEU A 86 -0.93 -6.74 -11.62
CA LEU A 86 -2.09 -7.56 -11.33
C LEU A 86 -2.09 -8.77 -12.29
N PRO A 87 -2.31 -10.00 -11.78
CA PRO A 87 -2.51 -11.14 -12.65
C PRO A 87 -3.75 -10.97 -13.52
N SER A 88 -3.92 -11.86 -14.49
CA SER A 88 -5.15 -11.91 -15.30
C SER A 88 -6.35 -12.17 -14.38
N GLY A 89 -7.41 -11.43 -14.60
CA GLY A 89 -8.66 -11.51 -13.83
C GLY A 89 -9.47 -10.23 -13.95
N ASP A 90 -10.72 -10.32 -13.59
CA ASP A 90 -11.72 -9.27 -13.77
C ASP A 90 -12.06 -8.53 -12.48
N CYS A 91 -11.73 -9.11 -11.33
CA CYS A 91 -12.08 -8.55 -10.04
C CYS A 91 -10.92 -8.67 -9.05
N VAL A 92 -10.50 -7.54 -8.49
CA VAL A 92 -9.63 -7.49 -7.31
C VAL A 92 -10.50 -7.46 -6.08
N ILE A 93 -10.22 -8.32 -5.12
CA ILE A 93 -10.88 -8.30 -3.82
C ILE A 93 -9.87 -7.88 -2.78
N LEU A 94 -10.08 -6.74 -2.17
CA LEU A 94 -9.37 -6.31 -0.99
C LEU A 94 -10.02 -6.97 0.22
N PHE A 95 -9.23 -7.44 1.17
CA PHE A 95 -9.77 -8.07 2.38
C PHE A 95 -9.04 -7.63 3.63
N LEU A 96 -9.77 -7.63 4.74
CA LEU A 96 -9.29 -7.48 6.10
C LEU A 96 -9.83 -8.62 6.93
N TRP A 97 -8.94 -9.33 7.64
CA TRP A 97 -9.28 -10.33 8.64
C TRP A 97 -8.80 -9.88 10.01
N TRP A 98 -9.63 -10.10 11.02
CA TRP A 98 -9.21 -9.92 12.42
C TRP A 98 -9.94 -10.87 13.35
N LYS A 99 -9.43 -11.00 14.58
CA LYS A 99 -10.04 -11.76 15.66
C LYS A 99 -9.99 -10.95 16.94
N ASN A 100 -11.09 -10.98 17.71
CA ASN A 100 -11.16 -10.33 19.01
C ASN A 100 -10.12 -10.90 19.99
N ASN A 101 -9.65 -10.06 20.89
CA ASN A 101 -8.80 -10.48 22.00
C ASN A 101 -9.67 -10.83 23.21
N GLY A 102 -9.95 -12.12 23.42
CA GLY A 102 -10.82 -12.61 24.47
C GLY A 102 -12.27 -12.13 24.33
N GLN A 103 -12.80 -11.51 25.39
CA GLN A 103 -14.18 -11.03 25.44
C GLN A 103 -14.36 -9.58 24.94
N GLU A 104 -13.26 -8.89 24.59
CA GLU A 104 -13.34 -7.52 24.10
C GLU A 104 -13.95 -7.49 22.69
N ARG A 105 -14.94 -6.63 22.50
CA ARG A 105 -15.42 -6.29 21.19
C ARG A 105 -14.36 -5.47 20.47
N ILE A 106 -13.87 -5.98 19.36
CA ILE A 106 -12.93 -5.28 18.50
C ILE A 106 -13.56 -5.10 17.13
N ASP A 107 -13.59 -3.86 16.72
CA ASP A 107 -14.21 -3.38 15.50
C ASP A 107 -13.14 -2.73 14.63
N ILE A 108 -12.95 -3.27 13.41
CA ILE A 108 -11.95 -2.78 12.48
C ILE A 108 -12.59 -2.61 11.11
N ASP A 109 -12.59 -1.38 10.64
CA ASP A 109 -13.18 -1.01 9.36
C ASP A 109 -12.20 -1.16 8.20
N LEU A 110 -12.70 -1.67 7.09
CA LEU A 110 -12.07 -1.61 5.79
C LEU A 110 -12.72 -0.51 4.96
N SER A 111 -11.94 0.32 4.29
CA SER A 111 -12.43 1.37 3.40
C SER A 111 -11.58 1.50 2.15
N ALA A 112 -12.16 2.03 1.08
CA ALA A 112 -11.49 2.39 -0.15
C ALA A 112 -11.71 3.86 -0.47
N LEU A 113 -10.62 4.61 -0.69
CA LEU A 113 -10.65 5.98 -1.20
C LEU A 113 -10.29 5.95 -2.68
N LEU A 114 -11.19 6.45 -3.53
CA LEU A 114 -10.94 6.59 -4.95
C LEU A 114 -10.42 8.01 -5.22
N LEU A 115 -9.27 8.08 -5.87
CA LEU A 115 -8.57 9.33 -6.15
C LEU A 115 -8.33 9.48 -7.66
N ASP A 116 -8.37 10.71 -8.16
CA ASP A 116 -8.04 11.02 -9.55
C ASP A 116 -6.53 10.99 -9.83
N ASP A 117 -6.12 11.37 -11.04
CA ASP A 117 -4.72 11.46 -11.47
C ASP A 117 -3.91 12.53 -10.71
N LYS A 118 -4.59 13.49 -10.07
CA LYS A 118 -3.99 14.52 -9.21
C LYS A 118 -3.98 14.13 -7.74
N TRP A 119 -4.45 12.94 -7.42
CA TRP A 119 -4.63 12.45 -6.07
C TRP A 119 -5.72 13.21 -5.29
N ASP A 120 -6.68 13.83 -5.96
CA ASP A 120 -7.85 14.41 -5.33
C ASP A 120 -8.91 13.34 -5.10
N LEU A 121 -9.55 13.38 -3.90
CA LEU A 121 -10.61 12.43 -3.55
C LEU A 121 -11.82 12.67 -4.46
N VAL A 122 -12.28 11.63 -5.11
CA VAL A 122 -13.46 11.65 -5.98
C VAL A 122 -14.60 10.81 -5.45
N GLU A 123 -14.28 9.75 -4.69
CA GLU A 123 -15.28 8.87 -4.09
C GLU A 123 -14.70 8.11 -2.90
N GLN A 124 -15.57 7.65 -2.01
CA GLN A 124 -15.20 6.79 -0.89
C GLN A 124 -16.22 5.66 -0.76
N VAL A 125 -15.73 4.42 -0.54
CA VAL A 125 -16.54 3.26 -0.21
C VAL A 125 -16.11 2.75 1.15
N ALA A 126 -17.06 2.62 2.08
CA ALA A 126 -16.84 2.28 3.46
C ALA A 126 -18.11 1.64 4.07
N PHE A 127 -18.04 1.25 5.35
CA PHE A 127 -19.19 0.63 6.06
C PHE A 127 -20.47 1.44 5.99
N TYR A 128 -20.42 2.76 5.87
CA TYR A 128 -21.58 3.67 5.78
C TYR A 128 -21.98 4.02 4.34
N ASP A 129 -21.15 3.70 3.35
CA ASP A 129 -21.44 3.85 1.91
C ASP A 129 -20.86 2.67 1.15
N LEU A 130 -21.67 1.62 1.04
CA LEU A 130 -21.21 0.30 0.59
C LEU A 130 -20.98 0.19 -0.91
N ARG A 131 -21.39 1.17 -1.72
CA ARG A 131 -21.39 1.02 -3.18
C ARG A 131 -20.94 2.28 -3.88
N GLY A 132 -19.83 2.18 -4.58
CA GLY A 132 -19.34 3.23 -5.45
C GLY A 132 -20.11 3.34 -6.78
N ASP A 133 -19.77 4.38 -7.55
CA ASP A 133 -20.34 4.66 -8.87
C ASP A 133 -20.34 3.42 -9.77
N ASN A 134 -21.45 3.17 -10.46
CA ASN A 134 -21.66 1.99 -11.30
C ASN A 134 -21.41 0.63 -10.61
N HIS A 135 -21.38 0.60 -9.28
CA HIS A 135 -21.02 -0.61 -8.51
C HIS A 135 -19.66 -1.20 -8.98
N MET A 136 -18.73 -0.34 -9.37
CA MET A 136 -17.37 -0.75 -9.67
C MET A 136 -16.67 -1.22 -8.42
N VAL A 137 -16.90 -0.52 -7.31
CA VAL A 137 -16.37 -0.85 -5.99
C VAL A 137 -17.53 -1.15 -5.05
N VAL A 138 -17.50 -2.30 -4.39
CA VAL A 138 -18.58 -2.77 -3.51
C VAL A 138 -18.00 -3.32 -2.21
N HIS A 139 -18.45 -2.81 -1.08
CA HIS A 139 -18.11 -3.27 0.25
C HIS A 139 -19.04 -4.40 0.71
N SER A 140 -18.53 -5.40 1.42
CA SER A 140 -19.29 -6.56 1.90
C SER A 140 -20.29 -6.26 3.03
N GLY A 141 -20.16 -5.12 3.67
CA GLY A 141 -20.91 -4.73 4.87
C GLY A 141 -20.02 -4.61 6.11
N ASP A 142 -20.60 -4.05 7.16
CA ASP A 142 -19.93 -3.73 8.43
C ASP A 142 -19.99 -4.93 9.40
N ILE A 143 -18.84 -5.34 9.93
CA ILE A 143 -18.72 -6.38 10.94
C ILE A 143 -18.10 -5.78 12.20
N THR A 144 -18.93 -5.47 13.17
CA THR A 144 -18.52 -4.73 14.36
C THR A 144 -17.91 -5.58 15.50
N SER A 145 -17.75 -6.89 15.31
CA SER A 145 -17.14 -7.79 16.30
C SER A 145 -16.75 -9.13 15.68
N ALA A 146 -15.60 -9.67 16.07
CA ALA A 146 -15.02 -10.88 15.50
C ALA A 146 -14.57 -11.89 16.57
N PRO A 147 -15.46 -12.45 17.43
CA PRO A 147 -15.06 -13.37 18.48
C PRO A 147 -14.44 -14.67 17.96
N ASN A 148 -14.90 -15.15 16.81
CA ASN A 148 -14.38 -16.34 16.13
C ASN A 148 -13.52 -16.00 14.90
N GLY A 149 -13.19 -14.73 14.71
CA GLY A 149 -12.61 -14.16 13.50
C GLY A 149 -13.70 -13.69 12.53
N ALA A 150 -13.40 -12.61 11.82
CA ALA A 150 -14.27 -12.04 10.78
C ALA A 150 -13.43 -11.49 9.63
N CYS A 151 -14.08 -11.31 8.48
CA CYS A 151 -13.44 -10.75 7.30
C CYS A 151 -14.36 -9.76 6.60
N GLU A 152 -13.88 -8.55 6.36
CA GLU A 152 -14.50 -7.59 5.47
C GLU A 152 -13.83 -7.62 4.11
N PHE A 153 -14.63 -7.33 3.07
CA PHE A 153 -14.19 -7.34 1.68
C PHE A 153 -14.59 -6.06 0.96
N ILE A 154 -13.77 -5.66 0.01
CA ILE A 154 -14.12 -4.69 -1.02
C ILE A 154 -13.81 -5.32 -2.38
N ASP A 155 -14.85 -5.53 -3.17
CA ASP A 155 -14.77 -6.01 -4.54
C ASP A 155 -14.54 -4.83 -5.49
N VAL A 156 -13.55 -4.94 -6.37
CA VAL A 156 -13.21 -3.95 -7.39
C VAL A 156 -13.32 -4.59 -8.76
N ASP A 157 -14.36 -4.24 -9.52
CA ASP A 157 -14.57 -4.74 -10.88
C ASP A 157 -13.70 -3.98 -11.87
N LEU A 158 -12.69 -4.65 -12.40
CA LEU A 158 -11.73 -4.07 -13.33
C LEU A 158 -12.26 -3.94 -14.77
N ASN A 159 -13.43 -4.52 -15.07
CA ASN A 159 -14.11 -4.34 -16.37
C ASN A 159 -14.91 -3.05 -16.42
N LYS A 160 -15.25 -2.50 -15.25
CA LYS A 160 -15.89 -1.21 -15.13
C LYS A 160 -14.86 -0.10 -15.05
N LYS A 161 -15.22 1.09 -15.50
CA LYS A 161 -14.40 2.28 -15.40
C LYS A 161 -15.10 3.32 -14.54
N HIS A 162 -14.40 3.83 -13.55
CA HIS A 162 -14.81 5.04 -12.87
C HIS A 162 -14.56 6.26 -13.77
N ARG A 163 -15.45 7.27 -13.70
CA ARG A 163 -15.35 8.46 -14.59
C ARG A 163 -14.06 9.23 -14.43
N SER A 164 -13.52 9.29 -13.23
CA SER A 164 -12.36 10.12 -12.90
C SER A 164 -11.33 9.45 -12.01
N ALA A 165 -11.65 8.33 -11.34
CA ALA A 165 -10.70 7.68 -10.47
C ALA A 165 -9.58 6.96 -11.25
N ARG A 166 -8.38 7.17 -10.79
CA ARG A 166 -7.18 6.45 -11.23
C ARG A 166 -6.62 5.54 -10.13
N TYR A 167 -6.63 6.01 -8.90
CA TYR A 167 -6.09 5.27 -7.77
C TYR A 167 -7.19 4.87 -6.81
N LEU A 168 -7.08 3.65 -6.26
CA LEU A 168 -7.88 3.20 -5.15
C LEU A 168 -6.96 2.90 -3.98
N VAL A 169 -7.12 3.63 -2.89
CA VAL A 169 -6.32 3.49 -1.67
C VAL A 169 -7.08 2.62 -0.66
N MET A 170 -6.49 1.49 -0.28
CA MET A 170 -7.01 0.65 0.80
C MET A 170 -6.66 1.28 2.14
N VAL A 171 -7.66 1.46 2.98
CA VAL A 171 -7.53 2.07 4.31
C VAL A 171 -8.14 1.15 5.37
N LEU A 172 -7.41 0.93 6.45
CA LEU A 172 -7.86 0.17 7.60
C LEU A 172 -7.89 1.07 8.83
N ASN A 173 -8.92 0.87 9.65
CA ASN A 173 -9.13 1.61 10.87
C ASN A 173 -9.62 0.72 12.01
N SER A 174 -8.95 0.70 13.15
CA SER A 174 -9.49 0.15 14.39
C SER A 174 -10.44 1.17 15.03
N TYR A 175 -11.74 1.00 14.81
CA TYR A 175 -12.78 1.90 15.37
C TYR A 175 -12.76 1.88 16.88
N THR A 176 -12.59 0.74 17.49
CA THR A 176 -12.48 0.58 18.96
C THR A 176 -11.18 1.13 19.55
N GLY A 177 -10.23 1.56 18.71
CA GLY A 177 -8.96 2.11 19.14
C GLY A 177 -7.96 1.09 19.65
N THR A 178 -8.19 -0.20 19.43
CA THR A 178 -7.25 -1.27 19.78
C THR A 178 -6.11 -1.30 18.76
N PRO A 179 -4.84 -1.15 19.17
CA PRO A 179 -3.71 -1.27 18.26
C PRO A 179 -3.60 -2.68 17.65
N TYR A 180 -3.16 -2.76 16.40
CA TYR A 180 -3.05 -4.04 15.70
C TYR A 180 -2.13 -5.05 16.40
N CYS A 181 -1.07 -4.59 17.07
CA CYS A 181 -0.16 -5.47 17.83
C CYS A 181 -0.82 -6.16 19.01
N ASN A 182 -1.97 -5.68 19.49
CA ASN A 182 -2.72 -6.27 20.61
C ASN A 182 -3.76 -7.30 20.17
N LEU A 183 -3.89 -7.54 18.88
CA LEU A 183 -4.80 -8.53 18.31
C LEU A 183 -4.12 -9.89 18.19
N PRO A 184 -4.81 -11.00 18.51
CA PRO A 184 -4.24 -12.33 18.33
C PRO A 184 -3.96 -12.64 16.86
N GLU A 185 -4.86 -12.16 15.97
CA GLU A 185 -4.72 -12.27 14.53
C GLU A 185 -5.32 -11.02 13.88
N CYS A 186 -4.53 -10.36 13.04
CA CYS A 186 -5.01 -9.28 12.18
C CYS A 186 -4.15 -9.24 10.91
N PHE A 187 -4.79 -9.40 9.76
CA PHE A 187 -4.10 -9.35 8.50
C PHE A 187 -5.00 -8.82 7.37
N ALA A 188 -4.36 -8.26 6.39
CA ALA A 188 -5.02 -7.68 5.22
C ALA A 188 -4.31 -8.11 3.94
N GLY A 189 -4.95 -7.92 2.81
CA GLY A 189 -4.34 -8.24 1.53
C GLY A 189 -5.28 -8.11 0.37
N TRP A 190 -4.96 -8.79 -0.71
CA TRP A 190 -5.78 -8.80 -1.90
C TRP A 190 -5.77 -10.15 -2.60
N MET A 191 -6.88 -10.42 -3.27
CA MET A 191 -7.13 -11.61 -4.06
C MET A 191 -7.50 -11.20 -5.49
N MET A 192 -7.29 -12.10 -6.45
CA MET A 192 -7.73 -11.92 -7.82
C MET A 192 -8.76 -12.99 -8.18
N ARG A 193 -9.89 -12.58 -8.76
CA ARG A 193 -10.98 -13.47 -9.17
C ARG A 193 -11.49 -13.13 -10.58
N THR A 194 -12.23 -14.07 -11.16
CA THR A 194 -12.83 -13.93 -12.50
C THR A 194 -14.18 -13.25 -12.50
N GLY A 195 -14.72 -12.85 -11.33
CA GLY A 195 -16.01 -12.13 -11.24
C GLY A 195 -16.36 -11.70 -9.83
N GLN A 196 -17.24 -10.70 -9.73
CA GLN A 196 -17.74 -10.14 -8.45
C GLN A 196 -18.67 -11.08 -7.67
N LYS A 197 -19.28 -12.06 -8.34
CA LYS A 197 -20.35 -12.88 -7.76
C LYS A 197 -19.83 -14.12 -7.02
N SER A 198 -18.68 -14.07 -6.39
CA SER A 198 -18.23 -15.28 -5.71
C SER A 198 -19.01 -15.59 -4.44
N GLY A 199 -19.73 -14.62 -3.83
CA GLY A 199 -20.53 -14.84 -2.60
C GLY A 199 -19.76 -15.56 -1.50
N GLU A 200 -18.54 -15.88 -1.78
CA GLU A 200 -17.69 -16.76 -1.02
C GLU A 200 -16.70 -15.97 -0.23
N VAL A 201 -16.65 -16.34 0.98
CA VAL A 201 -15.72 -16.15 2.04
C VAL A 201 -14.27 -16.28 1.53
N PHE A 202 -13.34 -15.70 2.25
CA PHE A 202 -11.90 -15.82 2.09
C PHE A 202 -11.45 -17.14 1.45
N GLU A 203 -10.99 -17.09 0.22
CA GLU A 203 -10.47 -18.23 -0.51
C GLU A 203 -8.95 -18.15 -0.57
N ALA A 204 -8.29 -18.89 0.32
CA ALA A 204 -6.83 -18.85 0.47
C ALA A 204 -6.05 -19.08 -0.82
N LYS A 205 -6.59 -19.86 -1.76
CA LYS A 205 -5.97 -20.16 -3.06
C LYS A 205 -5.88 -18.95 -3.98
N THR A 206 -6.76 -17.97 -3.84
CA THR A 206 -6.82 -16.77 -4.67
C THR A 206 -6.04 -15.59 -4.09
N VAL A 207 -5.53 -15.72 -2.86
CA VAL A 207 -4.72 -14.70 -2.21
C VAL A 207 -3.42 -14.50 -2.97
N GLN A 208 -3.20 -13.28 -3.44
CA GLN A 208 -2.00 -12.89 -4.16
C GLN A 208 -0.93 -12.36 -3.20
N ASN A 209 -1.36 -11.62 -2.20
CA ASN A 209 -0.50 -11.14 -1.13
C ASN A 209 -1.30 -10.93 0.16
N LYS A 210 -0.64 -11.20 1.27
CA LYS A 210 -1.16 -11.05 2.63
C LYS A 210 -0.11 -10.34 3.48
N VAL A 211 -0.55 -9.45 4.34
CA VAL A 211 0.28 -8.73 5.31
C VAL A 211 -0.32 -8.87 6.70
N ASP A 212 0.46 -9.38 7.65
CA ASP A 212 0.07 -9.43 9.05
C ASP A 212 0.29 -8.05 9.67
N LEU A 213 -0.76 -7.46 10.23
CA LEU A 213 -0.74 -6.16 10.86
C LEU A 213 -0.26 -6.32 12.31
N THR A 214 0.94 -5.83 12.60
CA THR A 214 1.60 -6.03 13.91
C THR A 214 2.12 -4.72 14.51
N SER A 215 1.74 -3.59 13.92
CA SER A 215 2.18 -2.26 14.39
C SER A 215 1.41 -1.80 15.63
N ASP A 216 2.08 -1.00 16.48
CA ASP A 216 1.42 -0.24 17.55
C ASP A 216 0.71 1.00 16.95
N SER A 217 -0.28 0.74 16.09
CA SER A 217 -1.10 1.75 15.45
C SER A 217 -2.53 1.26 15.30
N ILE A 218 -3.47 2.18 15.16
CA ILE A 218 -4.90 1.88 14.98
C ILE A 218 -5.37 2.12 13.54
N GLY A 219 -4.49 2.54 12.66
CA GLY A 219 -4.77 2.73 11.25
C GLY A 219 -3.64 2.21 10.38
N SER A 220 -3.97 1.83 9.15
CA SER A 220 -3.00 1.37 8.15
C SER A 220 -3.45 1.69 6.74
N VAL A 221 -2.48 1.93 5.87
CA VAL A 221 -2.64 1.97 4.41
C VAL A 221 -1.75 0.88 3.82
N PRO A 222 -2.27 -0.34 3.63
CA PRO A 222 -1.47 -1.47 3.15
C PRO A 222 -1.02 -1.31 1.70
N LEU A 223 -1.92 -0.85 0.83
CA LEU A 223 -1.69 -0.79 -0.61
C LEU A 223 -2.53 0.30 -1.30
N VAL A 224 -2.13 0.61 -2.52
CA VAL A 224 -2.88 1.40 -3.50
C VAL A 224 -2.99 0.59 -4.78
N LEU A 225 -4.18 0.56 -5.39
CA LEU A 225 -4.37 0.06 -6.76
C LEU A 225 -4.23 1.23 -7.73
N ASP A 226 -3.34 1.13 -8.71
CA ASP A 226 -3.36 1.95 -9.92
C ASP A 226 -4.26 1.25 -10.93
N LEU A 227 -5.50 1.73 -11.07
CA LEU A 227 -6.53 1.13 -11.91
C LEU A 227 -6.20 1.24 -13.40
N GLN A 228 -5.47 2.27 -13.78
CA GLN A 228 -5.05 2.51 -15.16
C GLN A 228 -3.89 1.60 -15.57
N GLU A 229 -2.87 1.51 -14.73
CA GLU A 229 -1.68 0.68 -14.97
C GLU A 229 -1.90 -0.79 -14.59
N ARG A 230 -3.03 -1.12 -13.96
CA ARG A 230 -3.36 -2.44 -13.39
C ARG A 230 -2.23 -2.97 -12.50
N LYS A 231 -1.83 -2.14 -11.52
CA LYS A 231 -0.75 -2.46 -10.57
C LYS A 231 -1.18 -2.23 -9.13
N VAL A 232 -0.65 -3.07 -8.26
CA VAL A 232 -0.66 -2.83 -6.82
C VAL A 232 0.60 -2.07 -6.46
N ILE A 233 0.48 -0.95 -5.78
CA ILE A 233 1.58 -0.20 -5.18
C ILE A 233 1.62 -0.58 -3.70
N TRP A 234 2.72 -1.20 -3.28
CA TRP A 234 2.90 -1.63 -1.90
C TRP A 234 3.18 -0.44 -0.99
N MET A 235 2.36 -0.23 0.04
CA MET A 235 2.45 0.93 0.90
C MET A 235 2.98 0.59 2.29
N ASP A 236 2.37 -0.36 3.00
CA ASP A 236 2.74 -0.78 4.37
C ASP A 236 2.96 0.43 5.31
N ILE A 237 1.99 1.36 5.33
CA ILE A 237 2.06 2.60 6.12
C ILE A 237 1.14 2.48 7.32
N PRO A 238 1.67 2.44 8.57
CA PRO A 238 0.86 2.63 9.75
C PRO A 238 0.47 4.11 9.89
N THR A 239 -0.70 4.39 10.45
CA THR A 239 -1.15 5.75 10.76
C THR A 239 -1.21 5.97 12.27
N GLU A 240 -0.97 7.21 12.73
CA GLU A 240 -0.97 7.51 14.15
C GLU A 240 -2.37 7.38 14.78
N LYS A 241 -2.40 7.03 16.08
CA LYS A 241 -3.60 7.08 16.93
C LYS A 241 -4.19 8.49 16.85
N ASN A 242 -5.27 8.72 16.22
CA ASN A 242 -6.01 9.98 16.05
C ASN A 242 -6.01 10.60 14.64
N THR A 243 -5.34 10.00 13.67
CA THR A 243 -5.34 10.56 12.30
C THR A 243 -6.51 10.12 11.42
N LEU A 244 -7.40 9.30 11.92
CA LEU A 244 -8.49 8.71 11.15
C LEU A 244 -9.53 9.71 10.67
N TYR A 245 -9.84 10.69 11.48
CA TYR A 245 -10.70 11.80 11.10
C TYR A 245 -9.92 12.99 10.53
N SER A 246 -8.60 13.01 10.68
CA SER A 246 -7.78 14.07 10.11
C SER A 246 -7.51 13.85 8.62
N SER A 247 -8.48 13.27 7.96
CA SER A 247 -8.76 13.53 6.59
C SER A 247 -8.11 12.61 5.54
N ALA A 248 -8.93 12.22 4.60
CA ALA A 248 -8.53 11.85 3.25
C ALA A 248 -7.31 12.63 2.72
N LYS A 249 -7.11 13.88 3.17
CA LYS A 249 -5.96 14.73 2.88
C LYS A 249 -4.62 14.16 3.37
N SER A 250 -4.55 13.59 4.57
CA SER A 250 -3.31 12.99 5.08
C SER A 250 -3.01 11.69 4.33
N ILE A 251 -4.02 10.84 4.13
CA ILE A 251 -3.90 9.58 3.38
C ILE A 251 -3.47 9.86 1.94
N LYS A 252 -4.10 10.85 1.27
CA LYS A 252 -3.71 11.34 -0.04
C LYS A 252 -2.23 11.72 -0.07
N THR A 253 -1.78 12.53 0.89
CA THR A 253 -0.39 12.99 0.95
C THR A 253 0.59 11.83 1.07
N PHE A 254 0.26 10.82 1.88
CA PHE A 254 1.08 9.63 2.07
C PHE A 254 1.10 8.75 0.83
N ALA A 255 -0.08 8.44 0.30
CA ALA A 255 -0.22 7.62 -0.89
C ALA A 255 0.54 8.22 -2.07
N LYS A 256 0.34 9.50 -2.32
CA LYS A 256 1.07 10.25 -3.34
C LYS A 256 2.58 10.21 -3.11
N ALA A 257 3.04 10.51 -1.89
CA ALA A 257 4.46 10.56 -1.57
C ALA A 257 5.16 9.22 -1.82
N ILE A 258 4.53 8.10 -1.47
CA ILE A 258 5.09 6.76 -1.68
C ILE A 258 4.98 6.33 -3.13
N ALA A 259 3.85 6.59 -3.79
CA ALA A 259 3.64 6.20 -5.17
C ALA A 259 4.56 6.95 -6.15
N GLU A 260 4.92 8.20 -5.82
CA GLU A 260 5.82 9.04 -6.61
C GLU A 260 7.30 8.94 -6.15
N LEU A 261 7.65 8.03 -5.25
CA LEU A 261 9.03 7.84 -4.84
C LEU A 261 9.91 7.44 -6.03
N ASN A 262 10.88 8.31 -6.32
CA ASN A 262 11.92 7.99 -7.29
C ASN A 262 13.06 7.28 -6.55
N ARG A 263 13.04 5.96 -6.57
CA ARG A 263 14.07 5.10 -5.98
C ARG A 263 14.69 4.21 -7.04
N PRO A 264 15.98 3.85 -6.90
CA PRO A 264 16.57 2.82 -7.75
C PRO A 264 15.82 1.51 -7.58
N ASN A 265 15.56 0.83 -8.68
CA ASN A 265 14.95 -0.50 -8.71
C ASN A 265 16.01 -1.60 -8.76
N LEU A 266 15.58 -2.85 -8.75
CA LEU A 266 16.46 -4.02 -8.76
C LEU A 266 16.97 -4.43 -10.16
N TYR A 267 16.55 -3.70 -11.24
CA TYR A 267 16.95 -3.99 -12.62
C TYR A 267 18.28 -3.33 -13.01
#